data_1b95da2cd3bf0942edc966963e0d9da6
#
_entry.id   1b95da2cd3bf0942edc966963e0d9da6
#
_cell.length_a   1.000
_cell.length_b   1.000
_cell.length_c   1.000
_cell.angle_alpha   90.00
_cell.angle_beta   90.00
_cell.angle_gamma   90.00
#
_symmetry.space_group_name_H-M   'P 1'
#
loop_
_entity.id
_entity.type
_entity.pdbx_description
1 polymer ?
#
loop_
_entity_poly.entity_id
_entity_poly.type
_entity_poly.pdbx_seq_one_letter_code
_entity_poly.pdbx_strand_id
1 'polypeptide(L)'
;MKKSALQIARAAYQPKLPIDLTGAVKVVEGNPTQSVADQEEIQKLFPNTYGLPEIRFEKISKNLSGKPINVGVILSGGQAPGGHNVICGLFDGIKKINKDSRLFGFLMGPGGLVDHNYIELTSSIIDEYRNTGGFDIIGSGRTKLEKEEQFDKGLEILKELGITALVIIGGDDSNTNAAVLAEYYKKINAGVQVLGCPKRSEERRV
;
A
#
# COMPACT_ATOMS: atom_id res chain seq x y z
N MET A 1 22.04 21.50 4.16
CA MET A 1 22.37 21.70 2.72
C MET A 1 21.37 22.67 2.10
N LYS A 2 21.84 23.57 1.19
CA LYS A 2 20.94 24.51 0.49
C LYS A 2 20.23 23.75 -0.64
N LYS A 3 18.90 23.72 -0.66
CA LYS A 3 18.12 23.06 -1.71
C LYS A 3 18.33 23.77 -3.07
N SER A 4 18.48 23.01 -4.15
CA SER A 4 18.56 23.56 -5.51
C SER A 4 17.19 24.09 -5.96
N ALA A 5 17.19 24.95 -6.98
CA ALA A 5 15.95 25.48 -7.56
C ALA A 5 15.02 24.37 -8.07
N LEU A 6 15.60 23.28 -8.64
CA LEU A 6 14.84 22.12 -9.10
C LEU A 6 14.20 21.36 -7.93
N GLN A 7 14.92 21.17 -6.82
CA GLN A 7 14.37 20.53 -5.63
C GLN A 7 13.22 21.33 -5.03
N ILE A 8 13.33 22.65 -5.01
CA ILE A 8 12.27 23.55 -4.54
C ILE A 8 11.04 23.46 -5.45
N ALA A 9 11.22 23.57 -6.77
CA ALA A 9 10.12 23.48 -7.74
C ALA A 9 9.41 22.12 -7.68
N ARG A 10 10.17 21.03 -7.57
CA ARG A 10 9.62 19.67 -7.45
C ARG A 10 8.82 19.48 -6.16
N ALA A 11 9.33 19.96 -5.04
CA ALA A 11 8.63 19.88 -3.75
C ALA A 11 7.32 20.69 -3.73
N ALA A 12 7.27 21.80 -4.49
CA ALA A 12 6.07 22.64 -4.60
C ALA A 12 5.00 22.07 -5.54
N TYR A 13 5.35 21.09 -6.41
CA TYR A 13 4.40 20.51 -7.35
C TYR A 13 3.30 19.74 -6.59
N GLN A 14 2.05 20.02 -6.92
CA GLN A 14 0.88 19.31 -6.41
C GLN A 14 0.23 18.51 -7.54
N PRO A 15 0.18 17.18 -7.44
CA PRO A 15 -0.49 16.34 -8.44
C PRO A 15 -1.99 16.65 -8.48
N LYS A 16 -2.56 16.66 -9.69
CA LYS A 16 -4.00 16.80 -9.86
C LYS A 16 -4.70 15.51 -9.49
N LEU A 17 -5.53 15.55 -8.46
CA LEU A 17 -6.38 14.43 -8.11
C LEU A 17 -7.55 14.29 -9.09
N PRO A 18 -8.04 13.07 -9.36
CA PRO A 18 -9.32 12.86 -10.01
C PRO A 18 -10.42 13.65 -9.30
N ILE A 19 -11.37 14.18 -10.07
CA ILE A 19 -12.40 15.08 -9.52
C ILE A 19 -13.20 14.41 -8.39
N ASP A 20 -13.42 13.11 -8.48
CA ASP A 20 -14.14 12.32 -7.48
C ASP A 20 -13.38 12.17 -6.17
N LEU A 21 -12.06 12.38 -6.17
CA LEU A 21 -11.19 12.30 -4.99
C LEU A 21 -10.79 13.67 -4.43
N THR A 22 -11.35 14.76 -4.96
CA THR A 22 -11.01 16.14 -4.51
C THR A 22 -11.70 16.58 -3.22
N GLY A 23 -12.47 15.72 -2.57
CA GLY A 23 -13.18 16.01 -1.34
C GLY A 23 -13.26 14.82 -0.40
N ALA A 24 -14.21 14.84 0.52
CA ALA A 24 -14.56 13.66 1.28
C ALA A 24 -15.29 12.68 0.38
N VAL A 25 -14.93 11.41 0.49
CA VAL A 25 -15.55 10.31 -0.28
C VAL A 25 -16.04 9.23 0.67
N LYS A 26 -17.10 8.55 0.29
CA LYS A 26 -17.51 7.27 0.89
C LYS A 26 -17.15 6.13 -0.06
N VAL A 27 -16.88 4.99 0.51
CA VAL A 27 -16.73 3.74 -0.23
C VAL A 27 -18.10 3.18 -0.53
N VAL A 28 -18.31 2.76 -1.77
CA VAL A 28 -19.51 2.06 -2.23
C VAL A 28 -19.07 0.76 -2.88
N GLU A 29 -19.68 -0.33 -2.45
CA GLU A 29 -19.43 -1.65 -3.02
C GLU A 29 -20.20 -1.80 -4.34
N GLY A 30 -19.49 -2.24 -5.37
CA GLY A 30 -20.03 -2.56 -6.68
C GLY A 30 -20.35 -4.05 -6.83
N ASN A 31 -20.20 -4.57 -8.03
CA ASN A 31 -20.42 -5.98 -8.32
C ASN A 31 -19.26 -6.85 -7.77
N PRO A 32 -19.54 -8.12 -7.42
CA PRO A 32 -18.48 -9.08 -7.15
C PRO A 32 -17.50 -9.19 -8.31
N THR A 33 -16.21 -9.25 -7.98
CA THR A 33 -15.15 -9.42 -8.98
C THR A 33 -14.95 -10.90 -9.29
N GLN A 34 -14.42 -11.18 -10.49
CA GLN A 34 -14.10 -12.54 -10.94
C GLN A 34 -12.72 -12.53 -11.61
N SER A 35 -12.02 -13.65 -11.54
CA SER A 35 -10.80 -13.85 -12.33
C SER A 35 -11.15 -13.98 -13.83
N VAL A 36 -10.23 -13.57 -14.68
CA VAL A 36 -10.39 -13.65 -16.14
C VAL A 36 -10.39 -15.10 -16.64
N ALA A 37 -9.63 -15.98 -15.97
CA ALA A 37 -9.51 -17.41 -16.27
C ALA A 37 -9.46 -18.21 -14.98
N ASP A 38 -9.62 -19.52 -15.09
CA ASP A 38 -9.44 -20.51 -14.02
C ASP A 38 -10.26 -20.18 -12.72
N GLN A 39 -11.48 -19.70 -12.92
CA GLN A 39 -12.33 -19.15 -11.86
C GLN A 39 -12.55 -20.14 -10.71
N GLU A 40 -12.90 -21.39 -11.03
CA GLU A 40 -13.15 -22.42 -10.03
C GLU A 40 -11.90 -22.79 -9.23
N GLU A 41 -10.75 -22.83 -9.88
CA GLU A 41 -9.48 -23.15 -9.23
C GLU A 41 -9.03 -22.00 -8.33
N ILE A 42 -9.10 -20.76 -8.81
CA ILE A 42 -8.75 -19.57 -8.02
C ILE A 42 -9.69 -19.43 -6.83
N GLN A 43 -10.99 -19.67 -7.00
CA GLN A 43 -11.95 -19.66 -5.88
C GLN A 43 -11.63 -20.69 -4.81
N LYS A 44 -11.16 -21.88 -5.19
CA LYS A 44 -10.73 -22.91 -4.23
C LYS A 44 -9.48 -22.51 -3.46
N LEU A 45 -8.55 -21.81 -4.13
CA LEU A 45 -7.29 -21.33 -3.51
C LEU A 45 -7.51 -20.10 -2.61
N PHE A 46 -8.48 -19.25 -2.93
CA PHE A 46 -8.77 -18.00 -2.25
C PHE A 46 -10.22 -17.90 -1.77
N PRO A 47 -10.71 -18.86 -0.97
CA PRO A 47 -12.13 -18.92 -0.59
C PRO A 47 -12.63 -17.74 0.24
N ASN A 48 -11.74 -17.01 0.91
CA ASN A 48 -12.11 -15.87 1.76
C ASN A 48 -11.99 -14.51 1.05
N THR A 49 -11.25 -14.43 -0.04
CA THR A 49 -11.00 -13.17 -0.76
C THR A 49 -11.50 -13.17 -2.21
N TYR A 50 -11.80 -14.33 -2.80
CA TYR A 50 -12.40 -14.41 -4.14
C TYR A 50 -13.81 -13.80 -4.14
N GLY A 51 -14.12 -13.04 -5.16
CA GLY A 51 -15.44 -12.44 -5.32
C GLY A 51 -15.69 -11.21 -4.45
N LEU A 52 -14.67 -10.65 -3.81
CA LEU A 52 -14.81 -9.36 -3.15
C LEU A 52 -15.33 -8.31 -4.13
N PRO A 53 -16.20 -7.39 -3.69
CA PRO A 53 -16.82 -6.41 -4.56
C PRO A 53 -15.80 -5.40 -5.11
N GLU A 54 -16.08 -4.90 -6.30
CA GLU A 54 -15.42 -3.71 -6.82
C GLU A 54 -15.68 -2.52 -5.87
N ILE A 55 -14.62 -1.77 -5.57
CA ILE A 55 -14.73 -0.59 -4.71
C ILE A 55 -14.85 0.66 -5.57
N ARG A 56 -15.89 1.46 -5.33
CA ARG A 56 -16.12 2.76 -5.95
C ARG A 56 -16.12 3.85 -4.91
N PHE A 57 -15.80 5.06 -5.34
CA PHE A 57 -15.79 6.24 -4.48
C PHE A 57 -16.86 7.22 -4.91
N GLU A 58 -17.68 7.66 -3.97
CA GLU A 58 -18.68 8.70 -4.20
C GLU A 58 -18.39 9.90 -3.29
N LYS A 59 -18.48 11.10 -3.86
CA LYS A 59 -18.34 12.34 -3.10
C LYS A 59 -19.43 12.47 -2.04
N ILE A 60 -19.03 12.97 -0.89
CA ILE A 60 -19.95 13.35 0.18
C ILE A 60 -19.68 14.78 0.65
N SER A 61 -20.73 15.44 1.12
CA SER A 61 -20.66 16.83 1.60
C SER A 61 -20.09 16.96 3.02
N LYS A 62 -19.90 15.84 3.73
CA LYS A 62 -19.49 15.83 5.15
C LYS A 62 -17.99 15.60 5.25
N ASN A 63 -17.29 16.44 6.01
CA ASN A 63 -15.88 16.17 6.35
C ASN A 63 -15.79 14.87 7.17
N LEU A 64 -14.97 13.92 6.68
CA LEU A 64 -14.66 12.73 7.44
C LEU A 64 -13.49 13.05 8.37
N SER A 65 -13.76 13.14 9.66
CA SER A 65 -12.72 12.92 10.68
C SER A 65 -12.83 11.48 11.14
N GLY A 66 -11.85 10.68 10.79
CA GLY A 66 -11.75 9.29 11.22
C GLY A 66 -10.95 9.14 12.50
N LYS A 67 -10.99 7.95 13.11
CA LYS A 67 -10.02 7.58 14.14
C LYS A 67 -8.62 7.50 13.50
N PRO A 68 -7.54 7.71 14.28
CA PRO A 68 -6.19 7.47 13.79
C PRO A 68 -6.06 6.03 13.27
N ILE A 69 -5.37 5.89 12.15
CA ILE A 69 -5.05 4.58 11.55
C ILE A 69 -3.55 4.45 11.37
N ASN A 70 -3.02 3.25 11.61
CA ASN A 70 -1.64 2.93 11.31
C ASN A 70 -1.62 2.05 10.07
N VAL A 71 -0.77 2.41 9.12
CA VAL A 71 -0.62 1.72 7.85
C VAL A 71 0.83 1.28 7.66
N GLY A 72 1.02 0.06 7.20
CA GLY A 72 2.31 -0.46 6.78
C GLY A 72 2.46 -0.38 5.25
N VAL A 73 3.66 -0.13 4.76
CA VAL A 73 3.95 -0.13 3.32
C VAL A 73 5.22 -0.90 3.00
N ILE A 74 5.19 -1.65 1.92
CA ILE A 74 6.30 -2.45 1.40
C ILE A 74 6.52 -2.11 -0.07
N LEU A 75 7.78 -1.85 -0.47
CA LEU A 75 8.21 -1.83 -1.86
C LEU A 75 8.78 -3.20 -2.23
N SER A 76 8.14 -3.90 -3.16
CA SER A 76 8.48 -5.28 -3.49
C SER A 76 8.91 -5.44 -4.95
N GLY A 77 9.90 -6.30 -5.17
CA GLY A 77 10.44 -6.63 -6.48
C GLY A 77 11.51 -5.67 -6.97
N GLY A 78 11.70 -5.59 -8.28
CA GLY A 78 12.65 -4.67 -8.90
C GLY A 78 12.18 -3.22 -8.82
N GLN A 79 13.13 -2.29 -8.91
CA GLN A 79 12.81 -0.86 -8.90
C GLN A 79 12.01 -0.45 -10.15
N ALA A 80 11.08 0.48 -9.95
CA ALA A 80 10.33 1.11 -11.02
C ALA A 80 9.93 2.54 -10.61
N PRO A 81 9.64 3.42 -11.56
CA PRO A 81 9.19 4.78 -11.25
C PRO A 81 7.89 4.80 -10.44
N GLY A 82 7.77 5.78 -9.54
CA GLY A 82 6.49 6.13 -8.90
C GLY A 82 6.27 5.57 -7.49
N GLY A 83 7.12 4.70 -6.97
CA GLY A 83 6.96 4.16 -5.61
C GLY A 83 6.94 5.26 -4.54
N HIS A 84 7.81 6.23 -4.65
CA HIS A 84 7.83 7.40 -3.74
C HIS A 84 6.50 8.17 -3.77
N ASN A 85 5.91 8.33 -4.96
CA ASN A 85 4.67 9.07 -5.12
C ASN A 85 3.48 8.34 -4.45
N VAL A 86 3.45 7.01 -4.54
CA VAL A 86 2.42 6.20 -3.85
C VAL A 86 2.58 6.33 -2.34
N ILE A 87 3.80 6.24 -1.82
CA ILE A 87 4.07 6.38 -0.38
C ILE A 87 3.72 7.79 0.12
N CYS A 88 4.11 8.84 -0.63
CA CYS A 88 3.73 10.21 -0.30
C CYS A 88 2.20 10.40 -0.32
N GLY A 89 1.52 9.83 -1.31
CA GLY A 89 0.06 9.87 -1.40
C GLY A 89 -0.64 9.16 -0.26
N LEU A 90 -0.13 8.00 0.16
CA LEU A 90 -0.62 7.28 1.35
C LEU A 90 -0.45 8.13 2.61
N PHE A 91 0.74 8.70 2.81
CA PHE A 91 1.03 9.56 3.95
C PHE A 91 0.08 10.74 4.02
N ASP A 92 -0.04 11.49 2.93
CA ASP A 92 -0.93 12.66 2.85
C ASP A 92 -2.40 12.26 3.08
N GLY A 93 -2.82 11.14 2.50
CA GLY A 93 -4.19 10.63 2.63
C GLY A 93 -4.56 10.29 4.07
N ILE A 94 -3.73 9.50 4.76
CA ILE A 94 -4.00 9.12 6.16
C ILE A 94 -3.91 10.31 7.11
N LYS A 95 -2.97 11.24 6.89
CA LYS A 95 -2.85 12.48 7.67
C LYS A 95 -4.03 13.43 7.45
N LYS A 96 -4.61 13.44 6.26
CA LYS A 96 -5.84 14.20 5.96
C LYS A 96 -7.05 13.64 6.71
N ILE A 97 -7.14 12.33 6.89
CA ILE A 97 -8.20 11.67 7.68
C ILE A 97 -8.03 11.97 9.16
N ASN A 98 -6.82 11.79 9.66
CA ASN A 98 -6.46 12.09 11.05
C ASN A 98 -4.94 12.34 11.16
N LYS A 99 -4.55 13.49 11.72
CA LYS A 99 -3.15 13.90 11.88
C LYS A 99 -2.31 12.93 12.73
N ASP A 100 -2.95 12.18 13.62
CA ASP A 100 -2.31 11.22 14.52
C ASP A 100 -2.12 9.83 13.86
N SER A 101 -2.61 9.64 12.64
CA SER A 101 -2.35 8.43 11.84
C SER A 101 -0.85 8.29 11.54
N ARG A 102 -0.35 7.05 11.49
CA ARG A 102 1.07 6.75 11.28
C ARG A 102 1.28 5.86 10.06
N LEU A 103 2.38 6.09 9.34
CA LEU A 103 2.81 5.26 8.23
C LEU A 103 4.15 4.62 8.55
N PHE A 104 4.22 3.29 8.44
CA PHE A 104 5.42 2.51 8.68
C PHE A 104 5.93 1.90 7.39
N GLY A 105 7.18 2.11 7.05
CA GLY A 105 7.85 1.52 5.91
C GLY A 105 8.69 0.32 6.33
N PHE A 106 8.40 -0.88 5.80
CA PHE A 106 9.22 -2.06 6.01
C PHE A 106 10.40 -2.04 5.05
N LEU A 107 11.61 -2.13 5.60
CA LEU A 107 12.84 -1.93 4.86
C LEU A 107 13.20 -3.15 4.01
N MET A 108 13.74 -2.89 2.82
CA MET A 108 14.27 -3.91 1.91
C MET A 108 13.22 -4.96 1.48
N GLY A 109 11.96 -4.53 1.36
CA GLY A 109 10.89 -5.36 0.83
C GLY A 109 10.19 -6.23 1.86
N PRO A 110 9.54 -7.35 1.43
CA PRO A 110 8.78 -8.21 2.33
C PRO A 110 9.60 -8.86 3.44
N GLY A 111 10.91 -9.01 3.26
CA GLY A 111 11.83 -9.48 4.31
C GLY A 111 11.77 -8.58 5.56
N GLY A 112 11.69 -7.28 5.37
CA GLY A 112 11.61 -6.33 6.48
C GLY A 112 10.40 -6.55 7.40
N LEU A 113 9.30 -7.06 6.86
CA LEU A 113 8.13 -7.42 7.67
C LEU A 113 8.43 -8.60 8.61
N VAL A 114 9.09 -9.64 8.09
CA VAL A 114 9.42 -10.86 8.85
C VAL A 114 10.56 -10.63 9.84
N ASP A 115 11.52 -9.77 9.46
CA ASP A 115 12.71 -9.47 10.25
C ASP A 115 12.48 -8.31 11.23
N HIS A 116 11.24 -7.79 11.32
CA HIS A 116 10.87 -6.63 12.13
C HIS A 116 11.75 -5.41 11.88
N ASN A 117 12.14 -5.22 10.60
CA ASN A 117 13.00 -4.14 10.16
C ASN A 117 12.18 -3.06 9.44
N TYR A 118 11.90 -1.97 10.14
CA TYR A 118 11.00 -0.91 9.67
C TYR A 118 11.41 0.47 10.18
N ILE A 119 10.85 1.50 9.57
CA ILE A 119 10.94 2.88 10.04
C ILE A 119 9.56 3.53 10.05
N GLU A 120 9.33 4.48 10.93
CA GLU A 120 8.19 5.37 10.81
C GLU A 120 8.50 6.46 9.78
N LEU A 121 7.65 6.56 8.77
CA LEU A 121 7.76 7.56 7.72
C LEU A 121 7.15 8.89 8.21
N THR A 122 8.03 9.78 8.65
CA THR A 122 7.65 11.11 9.15
C THR A 122 7.57 12.14 8.02
N SER A 123 6.96 13.31 8.28
CA SER A 123 6.89 14.39 7.30
C SER A 123 8.26 14.79 6.76
N SER A 124 9.29 14.81 7.61
CA SER A 124 10.65 15.16 7.17
C SER A 124 11.21 14.17 6.15
N ILE A 125 11.01 12.86 6.38
CA ILE A 125 11.44 11.82 5.44
C ILE A 125 10.62 11.93 4.14
N ILE A 126 9.31 12.01 4.24
CA ILE A 126 8.41 12.09 3.09
C ILE A 126 8.74 13.29 2.20
N ASP A 127 9.02 14.45 2.78
CA ASP A 127 9.29 15.67 2.00
C ASP A 127 10.62 15.63 1.24
N GLU A 128 11.58 14.83 1.66
CA GLU A 128 12.82 14.60 0.92
C GLU A 128 12.57 13.82 -0.38
N TYR A 129 11.62 12.88 -0.36
CA TYR A 129 11.29 12.01 -1.48
C TYR A 129 10.06 12.46 -2.30
N ARG A 130 9.39 13.52 -1.87
CA ARG A 130 8.18 14.04 -2.54
C ARG A 130 8.47 14.40 -3.99
N ASN A 131 7.64 13.83 -4.90
CA ASN A 131 7.73 14.03 -6.36
C ASN A 131 9.08 13.64 -6.98
N THR A 132 9.87 12.82 -6.33
CA THR A 132 11.14 12.34 -6.89
C THR A 132 10.95 11.19 -7.88
N GLY A 133 9.83 10.48 -7.81
CA GLY A 133 9.48 9.41 -8.75
C GLY A 133 10.30 8.13 -8.59
N GLY A 134 11.13 8.00 -7.55
CA GLY A 134 11.96 6.83 -7.31
C GLY A 134 11.26 5.68 -6.59
N PHE A 135 12.06 4.71 -6.10
CA PHE A 135 11.57 3.47 -5.48
C PHE A 135 12.48 3.00 -4.32
N ASP A 136 13.25 3.90 -3.73
CA ASP A 136 14.32 3.56 -2.78
C ASP A 136 14.16 4.14 -1.38
N ILE A 137 13.09 4.89 -1.11
CA ILE A 137 12.82 5.52 0.21
C ILE A 137 12.89 4.53 1.38
N ILE A 138 12.46 3.30 1.19
CA ILE A 138 12.53 2.20 2.16
C ILE A 138 13.28 0.98 1.60
N GLY A 139 13.93 1.15 0.43
CA GLY A 139 14.50 0.04 -0.31
C GLY A 139 13.43 -0.94 -0.82
N SER A 140 13.81 -1.85 -1.67
CA SER A 140 12.94 -2.91 -2.17
C SER A 140 13.64 -4.25 -2.14
N GLY A 141 12.87 -5.34 -2.02
CA GLY A 141 13.41 -6.69 -1.97
C GLY A 141 12.54 -7.69 -2.70
N ARG A 142 13.08 -8.88 -2.95
CA ARG A 142 12.43 -9.98 -3.67
C ARG A 142 12.09 -11.18 -2.78
N THR A 143 12.16 -11.01 -1.46
CA THR A 143 11.73 -12.04 -0.51
C THR A 143 10.26 -12.36 -0.76
N LYS A 144 9.96 -13.64 -0.95
CA LYS A 144 8.57 -14.13 -1.02
C LYS A 144 8.14 -14.64 0.34
N LEU A 145 6.94 -14.28 0.74
CA LEU A 145 6.30 -14.83 1.93
C LEU A 145 5.44 -16.02 1.47
N GLU A 146 5.88 -17.24 1.77
CA GLU A 146 5.27 -18.47 1.26
C GLU A 146 4.82 -19.42 2.36
N LYS A 147 5.28 -19.18 3.59
CA LYS A 147 5.02 -20.05 4.73
C LYS A 147 4.17 -19.37 5.78
N GLU A 148 3.25 -20.10 6.41
CA GLU A 148 2.41 -19.59 7.50
C GLU A 148 3.24 -19.01 8.65
N GLU A 149 4.37 -19.60 8.99
CA GLU A 149 5.30 -19.06 10.00
C GLU A 149 5.82 -17.63 9.68
N GLN A 150 6.02 -17.32 8.37
CA GLN A 150 6.41 -15.98 7.95
C GLN A 150 5.23 -15.00 8.05
N PHE A 151 4.02 -15.49 7.75
CA PHE A 151 2.80 -14.69 7.87
C PHE A 151 2.52 -14.34 9.32
N ASP A 152 2.70 -15.31 10.24
CA ASP A 152 2.51 -15.12 11.68
C ASP A 152 3.51 -14.14 12.25
N LYS A 153 4.81 -14.28 11.92
CA LYS A 153 5.83 -13.30 12.30
C LYS A 153 5.51 -11.90 11.80
N GLY A 154 5.08 -11.78 10.54
CA GLY A 154 4.62 -10.51 10.00
C GLY A 154 3.42 -9.96 10.75
N LEU A 155 2.48 -10.81 11.15
CA LEU A 155 1.31 -10.39 11.91
C LEU A 155 1.64 -9.88 13.33
N GLU A 156 2.63 -10.48 13.97
CA GLU A 156 3.10 -10.05 15.31
C GLU A 156 3.50 -8.58 15.28
N ILE A 157 4.38 -8.19 14.36
CA ILE A 157 4.82 -6.79 14.25
C ILE A 157 3.71 -5.85 13.81
N LEU A 158 2.80 -6.28 12.92
CA LEU A 158 1.66 -5.47 12.52
C LEU A 158 0.75 -5.18 13.70
N LYS A 159 0.50 -6.17 14.58
CA LYS A 159 -0.28 -6.00 15.81
C LYS A 159 0.44 -5.12 16.84
N GLU A 160 1.74 -5.32 17.05
CA GLU A 160 2.55 -4.50 17.94
C GLU A 160 2.49 -3.02 17.57
N LEU A 161 2.60 -2.71 16.28
CA LEU A 161 2.52 -1.35 15.75
C LEU A 161 1.07 -0.82 15.60
N GLY A 162 0.06 -1.64 15.89
CA GLY A 162 -1.34 -1.31 15.71
C GLY A 162 -1.70 -1.06 14.24
N ILE A 163 -1.01 -1.70 13.30
CA ILE A 163 -1.24 -1.56 11.86
C ILE A 163 -2.51 -2.35 11.48
N THR A 164 -3.45 -1.68 10.87
CA THR A 164 -4.71 -2.27 10.40
C THR A 164 -4.79 -2.42 8.88
N ALA A 165 -3.84 -1.84 8.16
CA ALA A 165 -3.74 -1.99 6.71
C ALA A 165 -2.27 -2.10 6.29
N LEU A 166 -1.97 -3.04 5.39
CA LEU A 166 -0.66 -3.25 4.79
C LEU A 166 -0.76 -3.07 3.28
N VAL A 167 0.03 -2.14 2.72
CA VAL A 167 0.08 -1.87 1.28
C VAL A 167 1.36 -2.45 0.70
N ILE A 168 1.24 -3.35 -0.26
CA ILE A 168 2.36 -3.97 -0.97
C ILE A 168 2.41 -3.41 -2.39
N ILE A 169 3.45 -2.62 -2.68
CA ILE A 169 3.65 -2.00 -3.99
C ILE A 169 4.64 -2.85 -4.78
N GLY A 170 4.19 -3.50 -5.85
CA GLY A 170 5.06 -4.40 -6.59
C GLY A 170 4.49 -4.90 -7.91
N GLY A 171 5.25 -5.74 -8.61
CA GLY A 171 4.85 -6.40 -9.86
C GLY A 171 3.89 -7.57 -9.62
N ASP A 172 3.70 -8.39 -10.66
CA ASP A 172 2.74 -9.50 -10.65
C ASP A 172 3.00 -10.49 -9.50
N ASP A 173 4.24 -10.97 -9.33
CA ASP A 173 4.62 -11.86 -8.22
C ASP A 173 4.34 -11.25 -6.85
N SER A 174 4.60 -9.96 -6.71
CA SER A 174 4.38 -9.25 -5.43
C SER A 174 2.90 -9.10 -5.11
N ASN A 175 2.07 -8.87 -6.13
CA ASN A 175 0.62 -8.78 -5.96
C ASN A 175 0.00 -10.17 -5.71
N THR A 176 0.53 -11.23 -6.33
CA THR A 176 0.15 -12.61 -5.99
C THR A 176 0.49 -12.93 -4.54
N ASN A 177 1.68 -12.54 -4.08
CA ASN A 177 2.08 -12.74 -2.68
C ASN A 177 1.21 -11.90 -1.71
N ALA A 178 0.82 -10.68 -2.11
CA ALA A 178 -0.14 -9.87 -1.36
C ALA A 178 -1.52 -10.56 -1.25
N ALA A 179 -1.98 -11.19 -2.34
CA ALA A 179 -3.25 -11.92 -2.34
C ALA A 179 -3.20 -13.14 -1.39
N VAL A 180 -2.11 -13.92 -1.39
CA VAL A 180 -1.92 -15.05 -0.48
C VAL A 180 -1.92 -14.58 0.99
N LEU A 181 -1.22 -13.48 1.28
CA LEU A 181 -1.19 -12.91 2.63
C LEU A 181 -2.57 -12.37 3.05
N ALA A 182 -3.30 -11.73 2.14
CA ALA A 182 -4.66 -11.24 2.37
C ALA A 182 -5.62 -12.40 2.70
N GLU A 183 -5.53 -13.50 1.94
CA GLU A 183 -6.32 -14.71 2.15
C GLU A 183 -6.05 -15.30 3.53
N TYR A 184 -4.77 -15.45 3.90
CA TYR A 184 -4.40 -15.98 5.20
C TYR A 184 -4.91 -15.10 6.34
N TYR A 185 -4.68 -13.78 6.28
CA TYR A 185 -5.13 -12.86 7.34
C TYR A 185 -6.66 -12.78 7.45
N LYS A 186 -7.35 -12.91 6.33
CA LYS A 186 -8.82 -12.99 6.33
C LYS A 186 -9.30 -14.30 6.96
N LYS A 187 -8.70 -15.44 6.60
CA LYS A 187 -9.00 -16.76 7.14
C LYS A 187 -8.92 -16.81 8.67
N ILE A 188 -7.87 -16.20 9.24
CA ILE A 188 -7.65 -16.18 10.70
C ILE A 188 -8.28 -14.99 11.41
N ASN A 189 -9.03 -14.14 10.72
CA ASN A 189 -9.62 -12.90 11.25
C ASN A 189 -8.58 -12.01 11.95
N ALA A 190 -7.43 -11.80 11.30
CA ALA A 190 -6.29 -11.08 11.85
C ALA A 190 -6.58 -9.59 12.15
N GLY A 191 -7.61 -9.01 11.55
CA GLY A 191 -7.95 -7.58 11.67
C GLY A 191 -7.05 -6.65 10.85
N VAL A 192 -6.24 -7.20 9.95
CA VAL A 192 -5.36 -6.46 9.06
C VAL A 192 -5.81 -6.65 7.61
N GLN A 193 -6.04 -5.55 6.91
CA GLN A 193 -6.30 -5.55 5.47
C GLN A 193 -4.99 -5.54 4.69
N VAL A 194 -4.87 -6.34 3.64
CA VAL A 194 -3.72 -6.34 2.74
C VAL A 194 -4.17 -5.86 1.37
N LEU A 195 -3.48 -4.83 0.85
CA LEU A 195 -3.78 -4.23 -0.44
C LEU A 195 -2.57 -4.34 -1.36
N GLY A 196 -2.76 -4.93 -2.53
CA GLY A 196 -1.79 -4.92 -3.60
C GLY A 196 -1.90 -3.62 -4.41
N CYS A 197 -0.77 -2.95 -4.64
CA CYS A 197 -0.67 -1.80 -5.53
C CYS A 197 0.20 -2.19 -6.72
N PRO A 198 -0.40 -2.47 -7.90
CA PRO A 198 0.35 -2.92 -9.06
C PRO A 198 1.34 -1.86 -9.55
N LYS A 199 2.55 -2.29 -9.84
CA LYS A 199 3.59 -1.49 -10.46
C LYS A 199 4.16 -2.25 -11.65
N ARG A 200 4.25 -1.58 -12.80
CA ARG A 200 4.82 -2.15 -14.01
C ARG A 200 5.47 -1.05 -14.84
N SER A 201 6.63 -1.35 -15.45
CA SER A 201 7.17 -0.46 -16.48
C SER A 201 6.36 -0.64 -17.76
N GLU A 202 5.78 0.43 -18.27
CA GLU A 202 5.01 0.46 -19.54
C GLU A 202 5.88 0.19 -20.78
N GLU A 203 7.20 0.22 -20.63
CA GLU A 203 8.17 0.09 -21.72
C GLU A 203 8.22 -1.29 -22.41
N ARG A 204 7.43 -2.26 -21.94
CA ARG A 204 7.41 -3.62 -22.52
C ARG A 204 6.24 -3.90 -23.47
N ARG A 205 5.51 -2.87 -23.84
CA ARG A 205 4.42 -3.00 -24.81
C ARG A 205 4.81 -2.35 -26.14
N VAL A 206 5.81 -2.89 -26.79
CA VAL A 206 6.01 -2.71 -28.23
C VAL A 206 5.91 -4.05 -28.89
#